data_53b379e1f23b4d92813f198e999c5371
#
_entry.id   53b379e1f23b4d92813f198e999c5371
#
_cell.length_a   1.000
_cell.length_b   1.000
_cell.length_c   1.000
_cell.angle_alpha   90.00
_cell.angle_beta   90.00
_cell.angle_gamma   90.00
#
_symmetry.space_group_name_H-M   'P 1'
#
loop_
_entity.id
_entity.type
_entity.pdbx_description
1 polymer ?
#
loop_
_entity_poly.entity_id
_entity_poly.type
_entity_poly.pdbx_seq_one_letter_code
_entity_poly.pdbx_strand_id
1 'polypeptide(L)'
;QRARDLGLPVAVVDAAGYRREGRLDRSHFEAELETQIRAHGADMVILAGFMRILSAPFVARHPGRMLNIHPSLLPLYPGLDTHSCVLAAGDPEHGVTVHFVTAELDGGPAIIQARVPVLPADDVAKLSARVHAAEHIIYPMAIQWLASGRLQWNDGRPTLDGSALAAPVRHV
;
A
#
# COMPACT_ATOMS: atom_id res chain seq x y z
N GLN A 1 -1.35 -15.27 -12.61
CA GLN A 1 -1.60 -16.72 -12.59
C GLN A 1 -2.26 -17.15 -11.28
N ARG A 2 -1.64 -16.87 -10.10
CA ARG A 2 -2.10 -17.29 -8.77
C ARG A 2 -3.57 -16.97 -8.46
N ALA A 3 -4.06 -15.77 -8.82
CA ALA A 3 -5.46 -15.41 -8.61
C ALA A 3 -6.41 -16.26 -9.47
N ARG A 4 -6.03 -16.56 -10.73
CA ARG A 4 -6.80 -17.44 -11.61
C ARG A 4 -6.86 -18.87 -11.08
N ASP A 5 -5.75 -19.37 -10.54
CA ASP A 5 -5.66 -20.72 -9.95
C ASP A 5 -6.58 -20.85 -8.72
N LEU A 6 -6.87 -19.73 -8.07
CA LEU A 6 -7.81 -19.62 -6.95
C LEU A 6 -9.25 -19.34 -7.39
N GLY A 7 -9.53 -19.31 -8.70
CA GLY A 7 -10.87 -19.02 -9.23
C GLY A 7 -11.35 -17.58 -9.04
N LEU A 8 -10.43 -16.65 -8.74
CA LEU A 8 -10.78 -15.25 -8.56
C LEU A 8 -10.89 -14.52 -9.91
N PRO A 9 -11.82 -13.56 -10.07
CA PRO A 9 -11.89 -12.70 -11.24
C PRO A 9 -10.57 -11.96 -11.46
N VAL A 10 -10.10 -11.93 -12.71
CA VAL A 10 -8.83 -11.26 -13.07
C VAL A 10 -9.03 -10.43 -14.31
N ALA A 11 -8.77 -9.13 -14.21
CA ALA A 11 -8.58 -8.23 -15.33
C ALA A 11 -7.10 -7.80 -15.40
N VAL A 12 -6.59 -7.61 -16.61
CA VAL A 12 -5.22 -7.16 -16.85
C VAL A 12 -5.26 -5.82 -17.56
N VAL A 13 -4.74 -4.79 -16.91
CA VAL A 13 -4.54 -3.47 -17.50
C VAL A 13 -3.04 -3.27 -17.69
N ASP A 14 -2.56 -3.57 -18.91
CA ASP A 14 -1.13 -3.44 -19.22
C ASP A 14 -0.78 -1.99 -19.53
N ALA A 15 0.01 -1.37 -18.66
CA ALA A 15 0.47 -0.01 -18.83
C ALA A 15 1.29 0.23 -20.14
N ALA A 16 1.84 -0.81 -20.75
CA ALA A 16 2.52 -0.70 -22.04
C ALA A 16 1.57 -0.24 -23.15
N GLY A 17 0.31 -0.67 -23.10
CA GLY A 17 -0.74 -0.29 -24.05
C GLY A 17 -1.18 1.19 -23.93
N TYR A 18 -0.80 1.88 -22.87
CA TYR A 18 -1.16 3.28 -22.59
C TYR A 18 0.03 4.23 -22.74
N ARG A 19 1.06 3.85 -23.50
CA ARG A 19 2.20 4.73 -23.77
C ARG A 19 1.97 5.56 -25.04
N ARG A 20 2.23 6.87 -24.92
CA ARG A 20 2.30 7.80 -26.05
C ARG A 20 3.66 8.49 -26.01
N GLU A 21 4.37 8.48 -27.12
CA GLU A 21 5.71 9.07 -27.25
C GLU A 21 6.68 8.59 -26.14
N GLY A 22 6.61 7.30 -25.78
CA GLY A 22 7.46 6.69 -24.76
C GLY A 22 7.04 6.96 -23.30
N ARG A 23 6.06 7.84 -23.06
CA ARG A 23 5.55 8.17 -21.73
C ARG A 23 4.20 7.51 -21.47
N LEU A 24 3.92 7.20 -20.22
CA LEU A 24 2.61 6.70 -19.81
C LEU A 24 1.56 7.80 -19.95
N ASP A 25 0.54 7.57 -20.76
CA ASP A 25 -0.69 8.36 -20.75
C ASP A 25 -1.49 7.96 -19.51
N ARG A 26 -1.17 8.64 -18.40
CA ARG A 26 -1.73 8.34 -17.08
C ARG A 26 -3.24 8.46 -17.08
N SER A 27 -3.80 9.44 -17.75
CA SER A 27 -5.25 9.68 -17.73
C SER A 27 -6.03 8.54 -18.36
N HIS A 28 -5.58 8.02 -19.50
CA HIS A 28 -6.23 6.87 -20.14
C HIS A 28 -5.99 5.57 -19.37
N PHE A 29 -4.78 5.38 -18.82
CA PHE A 29 -4.49 4.22 -17.98
C PHE A 29 -5.38 4.18 -16.74
N GLU A 30 -5.50 5.30 -16.03
CA GLU A 30 -6.34 5.41 -14.83
C GLU A 30 -7.84 5.33 -15.14
N ALA A 31 -8.28 5.82 -16.30
CA ALA A 31 -9.66 5.65 -16.76
C ALA A 31 -9.99 4.16 -16.97
N GLU A 32 -9.06 3.38 -17.52
CA GLU A 32 -9.24 1.94 -17.66
C GLU A 32 -9.23 1.23 -16.30
N LEU A 33 -8.31 1.59 -15.39
CA LEU A 33 -8.35 1.06 -14.02
C LEU A 33 -9.71 1.30 -13.37
N GLU A 34 -10.24 2.52 -13.47
CA GLU A 34 -11.55 2.88 -12.95
C GLU A 34 -12.68 2.05 -13.57
N THR A 35 -12.60 1.82 -14.88
CA THR A 35 -13.57 0.97 -15.61
C THR A 35 -13.57 -0.45 -15.05
N GLN A 36 -12.40 -1.03 -14.82
CA GLN A 36 -12.27 -2.36 -14.26
C GLN A 36 -12.74 -2.44 -12.81
N ILE A 37 -12.40 -1.45 -11.98
CA ILE A 37 -12.86 -1.36 -10.58
C ILE A 37 -14.39 -1.37 -10.53
N ARG A 38 -15.04 -0.56 -11.35
CA ARG A 38 -16.51 -0.47 -11.41
C ARG A 38 -17.15 -1.72 -11.98
N ALA A 39 -16.59 -2.28 -13.05
CA ALA A 39 -17.11 -3.49 -13.69
C ALA A 39 -17.13 -4.70 -12.74
N HIS A 40 -16.22 -4.72 -11.76
CA HIS A 40 -16.17 -5.78 -10.74
C HIS A 40 -16.90 -5.41 -9.45
N GLY A 41 -17.56 -4.24 -9.37
CA GLY A 41 -18.29 -3.80 -8.18
C GLY A 41 -17.41 -3.68 -6.94
N ALA A 42 -16.14 -3.30 -7.12
CA ALA A 42 -15.20 -3.21 -6.00
C ALA A 42 -15.49 -2.00 -5.12
N ASP A 43 -15.67 -2.22 -3.82
CA ASP A 43 -15.87 -1.18 -2.81
C ASP A 43 -14.56 -0.66 -2.24
N MET A 44 -13.47 -1.41 -2.40
CA MET A 44 -12.15 -1.09 -1.88
C MET A 44 -11.07 -1.34 -2.92
N VAL A 45 -10.01 -0.57 -2.87
CA VAL A 45 -8.82 -0.74 -3.71
C VAL A 45 -7.62 -1.04 -2.82
N ILE A 46 -7.03 -2.21 -2.99
CA ILE A 46 -5.92 -2.70 -2.20
C ILE A 46 -4.68 -2.74 -3.09
N LEU A 47 -3.73 -1.84 -2.85
CA LEU A 47 -2.50 -1.75 -3.62
C LEU A 47 -1.43 -2.66 -3.00
N ALA A 48 -0.94 -3.61 -3.78
CA ALA A 48 0.15 -4.50 -3.40
C ALA A 48 1.16 -4.60 -4.54
N GLY A 49 2.37 -4.09 -4.33
CA GLY A 49 3.39 -4.03 -5.39
C GLY A 49 3.00 -3.12 -6.56
N PHE A 50 2.19 -2.12 -6.32
CA PHE A 50 1.77 -1.15 -7.34
C PHE A 50 2.80 -0.02 -7.42
N MET A 51 3.75 -0.15 -8.35
CA MET A 51 4.91 0.74 -8.51
C MET A 51 4.61 1.96 -9.38
N ARG A 52 3.44 2.58 -9.24
CA ARG A 52 3.04 3.76 -10.00
C ARG A 52 2.39 4.78 -9.10
N ILE A 53 2.64 6.06 -9.38
CA ILE A 53 1.97 7.15 -8.67
C ILE A 53 0.62 7.38 -9.34
N LEU A 54 -0.44 7.20 -8.58
CA LEU A 54 -1.81 7.53 -9.00
C LEU A 54 -2.03 9.04 -8.93
N SER A 55 -2.82 9.56 -9.86
CA SER A 55 -3.13 11.00 -9.88
C SER A 55 -4.07 11.41 -8.75
N ALA A 56 -3.96 12.66 -8.32
CA ALA A 56 -4.87 13.21 -7.32
C ALA A 56 -6.36 13.05 -7.70
N PRO A 57 -6.79 13.29 -8.96
CA PRO A 57 -8.16 13.04 -9.37
C PRO A 57 -8.59 11.57 -9.29
N PHE A 58 -7.68 10.61 -9.50
CA PHE A 58 -7.98 9.20 -9.33
C PHE A 58 -8.19 8.86 -7.86
N VAL A 59 -7.24 9.25 -7.00
CA VAL A 59 -7.32 9.00 -5.55
C VAL A 59 -8.56 9.64 -4.94
N ALA A 60 -8.92 10.86 -5.37
CA ALA A 60 -10.09 11.59 -4.88
C ALA A 60 -11.44 10.89 -5.17
N ARG A 61 -11.49 9.94 -6.12
CA ARG A 61 -12.69 9.12 -6.36
C ARG A 61 -12.87 7.99 -5.36
N HIS A 62 -11.84 7.67 -4.59
CA HIS A 62 -11.83 6.55 -3.63
C HIS A 62 -11.48 7.00 -2.20
N PRO A 63 -12.11 8.06 -1.65
CA PRO A 63 -11.75 8.61 -0.35
C PRO A 63 -11.96 7.57 0.75
N GLY A 64 -10.91 7.26 1.50
CA GLY A 64 -10.96 6.28 2.59
C GLY A 64 -11.22 4.83 2.18
N ARG A 65 -11.09 4.52 0.89
CA ARG A 65 -11.34 3.18 0.35
C ARG A 65 -10.11 2.56 -0.33
N MET A 66 -8.97 3.24 -0.25
CA MET A 66 -7.74 2.79 -0.90
C MET A 66 -6.64 2.61 0.14
N LEU A 67 -6.10 1.39 0.24
CA LEU A 67 -4.97 1.04 1.10
C LEU A 67 -3.74 0.72 0.26
N ASN A 68 -2.58 1.06 0.80
CA ASN A 68 -1.30 0.61 0.28
C ASN A 68 -0.47 0.01 1.42
N ILE A 69 0.42 -0.91 1.06
CA ILE A 69 1.45 -1.42 1.94
C ILE A 69 2.81 -0.94 1.45
N HIS A 70 3.60 -0.37 2.36
CA HIS A 70 4.90 0.19 2.06
C HIS A 70 5.97 -0.40 2.96
N PRO A 71 7.08 -0.95 2.40
CA PRO A 71 8.08 -1.67 3.16
C PRO A 71 9.05 -0.74 3.89
N SER A 72 8.54 0.17 4.72
CA SER A 72 9.28 0.97 5.68
C SER A 72 8.41 1.39 6.87
N LEU A 73 9.04 1.93 7.89
CA LEU A 73 8.35 2.59 9.02
C LEU A 73 8.08 4.07 8.66
N LEU A 74 7.05 4.31 7.83
CA LEU A 74 6.68 5.68 7.44
C LEU A 74 6.51 6.60 8.67
N PRO A 75 6.94 7.86 8.59
CA PRO A 75 7.36 8.59 7.39
C PRO A 75 8.83 8.39 6.97
N LEU A 76 9.56 7.46 7.57
CA LEU A 76 10.92 7.14 7.17
C LEU A 76 10.93 6.36 5.85
N TYR A 77 11.88 6.66 4.98
CA TYR A 77 12.12 5.94 3.72
C TYR A 77 10.88 5.82 2.82
N PRO A 78 10.24 6.93 2.40
CA PRO A 78 9.21 6.88 1.37
C PRO A 78 9.84 6.53 0.01
N GLY A 79 9.06 5.97 -0.92
CA GLY A 79 9.50 5.64 -2.27
C GLY A 79 10.17 4.28 -2.38
N LEU A 80 11.21 4.18 -3.20
CA LEU A 80 11.83 2.91 -3.59
C LEU A 80 13.06 2.56 -2.75
N ASP A 81 13.53 1.30 -2.89
CA ASP A 81 14.80 0.79 -2.35
C ASP A 81 14.96 0.92 -0.83
N THR A 82 13.86 0.88 -0.09
CA THR A 82 13.79 1.12 1.36
C THR A 82 14.75 0.23 2.16
N HIS A 83 14.85 -1.06 1.82
CA HIS A 83 15.75 -2.01 2.50
C HIS A 83 17.22 -1.62 2.33
N SER A 84 17.61 -1.22 1.11
CA SER A 84 18.98 -0.74 0.84
C SER A 84 19.28 0.55 1.60
N CYS A 85 18.31 1.46 1.65
CA CYS A 85 18.45 2.73 2.36
C CYS A 85 18.66 2.52 3.87
N VAL A 86 17.85 1.64 4.49
CA VAL A 86 17.96 1.31 5.92
C VAL A 86 19.30 0.66 6.25
N LEU A 87 19.74 -0.31 5.44
CA LEU A 87 21.05 -0.96 5.64
C LEU A 87 22.20 0.04 5.49
N ALA A 88 22.13 0.94 4.52
CA ALA A 88 23.14 1.97 4.31
C ALA A 88 23.16 3.01 5.44
N ALA A 89 22.01 3.32 6.04
CA ALA A 89 21.89 4.20 7.20
C ALA A 89 22.40 3.57 8.50
N GLY A 90 22.46 2.24 8.56
CA GLY A 90 22.83 1.51 9.77
C GLY A 90 21.74 1.55 10.85
N ASP A 91 20.49 1.75 10.47
CA ASP A 91 19.38 1.78 11.41
C ASP A 91 19.20 0.41 12.08
N PRO A 92 18.93 0.35 13.39
CA PRO A 92 18.76 -0.91 14.11
C PRO A 92 17.40 -1.58 13.85
N GLU A 93 16.43 -0.82 13.32
CA GLU A 93 15.07 -1.28 13.05
C GLU A 93 14.64 -0.89 11.63
N HIS A 94 13.82 -1.74 11.06
CA HIS A 94 13.10 -1.52 9.82
C HIS A 94 11.65 -1.99 10.01
N GLY A 95 10.86 -2.02 8.94
CA GLY A 95 9.51 -2.57 9.06
C GLY A 95 8.64 -2.28 7.85
N VAL A 96 7.36 -2.29 8.10
CA VAL A 96 6.33 -2.12 7.10
C VAL A 96 5.19 -1.29 7.64
N THR A 97 4.58 -0.48 6.78
CA THR A 97 3.44 0.37 7.09
C THR A 97 2.28 0.07 6.14
N VAL A 98 1.10 -0.14 6.69
CA VAL A 98 -0.15 -0.02 5.93
C VAL A 98 -0.72 1.37 6.17
N HIS A 99 -1.06 2.05 5.08
CA HIS A 99 -1.58 3.42 5.14
C HIS A 99 -2.73 3.63 4.15
N PHE A 100 -3.56 4.63 4.39
CA PHE A 100 -4.48 5.11 3.37
C PHE A 100 -3.70 5.79 2.25
N VAL A 101 -4.18 5.62 1.02
CA VAL A 101 -3.59 6.29 -0.14
C VAL A 101 -4.16 7.70 -0.25
N THR A 102 -3.26 8.67 -0.40
CA THR A 102 -3.56 10.06 -0.70
C THR A 102 -2.86 10.48 -2.00
N ALA A 103 -3.04 11.73 -2.41
CA ALA A 103 -2.35 12.28 -3.58
C ALA A 103 -0.83 12.42 -3.37
N GLU A 104 -0.39 12.43 -2.13
CA GLU A 104 1.00 12.50 -1.74
C GLU A 104 1.64 11.12 -1.72
N LEU A 105 2.83 10.97 -2.29
CA LEU A 105 3.54 9.69 -2.34
C LEU A 105 3.84 9.21 -0.92
N ASP A 106 3.30 8.03 -0.57
CA ASP A 106 3.42 7.40 0.75
C ASP A 106 3.09 8.32 1.94
N GLY A 107 2.44 9.49 1.66
CA GLY A 107 2.13 10.54 2.63
C GLY A 107 0.78 10.38 3.33
N GLY A 108 0.01 9.37 3.01
CA GLY A 108 -1.29 9.12 3.64
C GLY A 108 -1.15 8.62 5.09
N PRO A 109 -2.19 8.81 5.93
CA PRO A 109 -2.13 8.41 7.34
C PRO A 109 -1.88 6.92 7.51
N ALA A 110 -0.87 6.60 8.33
CA ALA A 110 -0.53 5.23 8.69
C ALA A 110 -1.61 4.62 9.60
N ILE A 111 -1.96 3.37 9.34
CA ILE A 111 -3.00 2.61 10.05
C ILE A 111 -2.37 1.64 11.03
N ILE A 112 -1.45 0.82 10.53
CA ILE A 112 -0.73 -0.18 11.31
C ILE A 112 0.70 -0.29 10.82
N GLN A 113 1.62 -0.49 11.74
CA GLN A 113 3.03 -0.75 11.46
C GLN A 113 3.50 -2.01 12.17
N ALA A 114 4.32 -2.80 11.49
CA ALA A 114 5.11 -3.85 12.13
C ALA A 114 6.60 -3.51 12.04
N ARG A 115 7.29 -3.70 13.16
CA ARG A 115 8.75 -3.48 13.27
C ARG A 115 9.48 -4.79 13.14
N VAL A 116 10.61 -4.76 12.50
CA VAL A 116 11.55 -5.88 12.40
C VAL A 116 12.96 -5.40 12.76
N PRO A 117 13.76 -6.21 13.46
CA PRO A 117 15.14 -5.85 13.75
C PRO A 117 15.98 -5.92 12.47
N VAL A 118 16.95 -5.02 12.34
CA VAL A 118 18.06 -5.14 11.38
C VAL A 118 19.23 -5.83 12.08
N LEU A 119 19.63 -6.98 11.57
CA LEU A 119 20.69 -7.80 12.18
C LEU A 119 22.06 -7.49 11.54
N PRO A 120 23.17 -7.63 12.27
CA PRO A 120 24.50 -7.29 11.75
C PRO A 120 24.92 -8.01 10.47
N ALA A 121 24.34 -9.21 10.21
CA ALA A 121 24.62 -10.02 9.03
C ALA A 121 23.53 -9.94 7.95
N ASP A 122 22.65 -8.93 8.03
CA ASP A 122 21.61 -8.75 7.03
C ASP A 122 22.18 -8.20 5.72
N ASP A 123 21.70 -8.76 4.66
CA ASP A 123 21.69 -8.19 3.32
C ASP A 123 20.26 -7.80 2.95
N VAL A 124 20.11 -7.18 1.78
CA VAL A 124 18.79 -6.74 1.27
C VAL A 124 17.80 -7.90 1.22
N ALA A 125 18.23 -9.09 0.81
CA ALA A 125 17.36 -10.25 0.65
C ALA A 125 16.84 -10.76 2.00
N LYS A 126 17.72 -10.87 3.01
CA LYS A 126 17.34 -11.32 4.36
C LYS A 126 16.40 -10.33 5.04
N LEU A 127 16.72 -9.04 4.95
CA LEU A 127 15.89 -7.98 5.53
C LEU A 127 14.52 -7.93 4.84
N SER A 128 14.49 -7.97 3.51
CA SER A 128 13.25 -8.04 2.72
C SER A 128 12.38 -9.23 3.09
N ALA A 129 12.96 -10.42 3.22
CA ALA A 129 12.21 -11.61 3.61
C ALA A 129 11.55 -11.46 5.00
N ARG A 130 12.24 -10.82 5.95
CA ARG A 130 11.72 -10.55 7.30
C ARG A 130 10.57 -9.52 7.25
N VAL A 131 10.72 -8.46 6.46
CA VAL A 131 9.66 -7.46 6.24
C VAL A 131 8.45 -8.10 5.56
N HIS A 132 8.64 -8.91 4.51
CA HIS A 132 7.57 -9.64 3.83
C HIS A 132 6.77 -10.55 4.78
N ALA A 133 7.44 -11.22 5.73
CA ALA A 133 6.72 -12.01 6.72
C ALA A 133 5.76 -11.16 7.58
N ALA A 134 6.18 -9.95 7.95
CA ALA A 134 5.36 -9.00 8.68
C ALA A 134 4.22 -8.41 7.81
N GLU A 135 4.49 -8.14 6.52
CA GLU A 135 3.47 -7.69 5.55
C GLU A 135 2.30 -8.66 5.47
N HIS A 136 2.58 -9.96 5.38
CA HIS A 136 1.58 -11.01 5.29
C HIS A 136 0.69 -11.12 6.54
N ILE A 137 1.11 -10.55 7.65
CA ILE A 137 0.31 -10.47 8.89
C ILE A 137 -0.53 -9.20 8.91
N ILE A 138 0.11 -8.03 8.82
CA ILE A 138 -0.57 -6.78 9.08
C ILE A 138 -1.45 -6.30 7.93
N TYR A 139 -1.14 -6.67 6.68
CA TYR A 139 -1.95 -6.21 5.56
C TYR A 139 -3.35 -6.84 5.54
N PRO A 140 -3.50 -8.17 5.68
CA PRO A 140 -4.82 -8.79 5.83
C PRO A 140 -5.61 -8.24 7.04
N MET A 141 -4.93 -7.92 8.17
CA MET A 141 -5.59 -7.31 9.32
C MET A 141 -6.20 -5.94 8.97
N ALA A 142 -5.42 -5.05 8.35
CA ALA A 142 -5.91 -3.73 7.95
C ALA A 142 -7.06 -3.82 6.93
N ILE A 143 -6.95 -4.74 5.96
CA ILE A 143 -8.00 -4.99 4.96
C ILE A 143 -9.28 -5.47 5.67
N GLN A 144 -9.16 -6.39 6.62
CA GLN A 144 -10.30 -6.89 7.39
C GLN A 144 -10.96 -5.77 8.21
N TRP A 145 -10.17 -4.88 8.83
CA TRP A 145 -10.71 -3.74 9.57
C TRP A 145 -11.50 -2.80 8.65
N LEU A 146 -10.98 -2.52 7.44
CA LEU A 146 -11.66 -1.69 6.47
C LEU A 146 -12.95 -2.38 5.97
N ALA A 147 -12.88 -3.65 5.62
CA ALA A 147 -14.01 -4.43 5.11
C ALA A 147 -15.15 -4.60 6.13
N SER A 148 -14.80 -4.70 7.42
CA SER A 148 -15.79 -4.82 8.50
C SER A 148 -16.31 -3.47 9.03
N GLY A 149 -15.85 -2.34 8.45
CA GLY A 149 -16.24 -1.00 8.89
C GLY A 149 -15.63 -0.55 10.23
N ARG A 150 -14.72 -1.33 10.79
CA ARG A 150 -13.97 -0.96 12.00
C ARG A 150 -12.98 0.17 11.73
N LEU A 151 -12.26 0.08 10.59
CA LEU A 151 -11.41 1.15 10.09
C LEU A 151 -12.24 2.05 9.18
N GLN A 152 -12.27 3.33 9.47
CA GLN A 152 -13.02 4.32 8.70
C GLN A 152 -12.16 5.55 8.42
N TRP A 153 -12.57 6.30 7.41
CA TRP A 153 -11.99 7.58 7.04
C TRP A 153 -12.97 8.70 7.34
N ASN A 154 -12.67 9.52 8.32
CA ASN A 154 -13.51 10.63 8.73
C ASN A 154 -12.75 11.94 8.56
N ASP A 155 -13.14 12.76 7.59
CA ASP A 155 -12.59 14.10 7.32
C ASP A 155 -11.05 14.14 7.27
N GLY A 156 -10.45 13.21 6.53
CA GLY A 156 -9.01 13.13 6.35
C GLY A 156 -8.26 12.41 7.48
N ARG A 157 -8.97 11.83 8.44
CA ARG A 157 -8.38 11.12 9.60
C ARG A 157 -8.88 9.69 9.68
N PRO A 158 -7.98 8.72 9.90
CA PRO A 158 -8.39 7.35 10.17
C PRO A 158 -8.97 7.22 11.57
N THR A 159 -10.04 6.43 11.67
CA THR A 159 -10.58 5.97 12.96
C THR A 159 -10.61 4.46 12.98
N LEU A 160 -10.34 3.86 14.12
CA LEU A 160 -10.47 2.42 14.34
C LEU A 160 -11.39 2.20 15.56
N ASP A 161 -12.43 1.38 15.36
CA ASP A 161 -13.44 1.10 16.37
C ASP A 161 -14.06 2.38 16.98
N GLY A 162 -14.29 3.40 16.12
CA GLY A 162 -14.86 4.68 16.49
C GLY A 162 -13.88 5.67 17.15
N SER A 163 -12.64 5.28 17.39
CA SER A 163 -11.62 6.15 18.00
C SER A 163 -10.64 6.65 16.94
N ALA A 164 -10.27 7.94 16.99
CA ALA A 164 -9.28 8.51 16.09
C ALA A 164 -7.90 7.84 16.27
N LEU A 165 -7.26 7.44 15.18
CA LEU A 165 -5.90 6.93 15.20
C LEU A 165 -4.91 8.11 15.24
N ALA A 166 -4.47 8.50 16.44
CA ALA A 166 -3.43 9.51 16.61
C ALA A 166 -2.03 9.00 16.19
N ALA A 167 -1.84 7.69 16.18
CA ALA A 167 -0.64 6.99 15.71
C ALA A 167 -1.05 5.62 15.16
N PRO A 168 -0.24 5.02 14.27
CA PRO A 168 -0.53 3.68 13.76
C PRO A 168 -0.53 2.64 14.88
N VAL A 169 -1.42 1.65 14.74
CA VAL A 169 -1.38 0.46 15.60
C VAL A 169 -0.01 -0.21 15.45
N ARG A 170 0.60 -0.61 16.55
CA ARG A 170 1.88 -1.33 16.51
C ARG A 170 1.62 -2.83 16.62
N HIS A 171 2.14 -3.55 15.64
CA HIS A 171 2.20 -5.00 15.67
C HIS A 171 3.63 -5.42 16.05
N VAL A 172 3.74 -6.28 17.04
CA VAL A 172 5.02 -6.80 17.58
C VAL A 172 5.27 -8.20 17.03
#